data_e3512ff6d44182bc06850c2f75c578e7
#
_entry.id   e3512ff6d44182bc06850c2f75c578e7
#
_cell.length_a   1.000
_cell.length_b   1.000
_cell.length_c   1.000
_cell.angle_alpha   90.00
_cell.angle_beta   90.00
_cell.angle_gamma   90.00
#
_symmetry.space_group_name_H-M   'P 1'
#
loop_
_entity.id
_entity.type
_entity.pdbx_description
1 polymer ?
#
loop_
_entity_poly.entity_id
_entity_poly.type
_entity_poly.pdbx_seq_one_letter_code
_entity_poly.pdbx_strand_id
1 'polypeptide(L)'
;VDTPAPDMSSAYLDMRDPMVAVNGQRPTAGQVSRLNWGFFAASILVGAPWVALNTIAMPNAIARTFGYDTAVAGHIAINPATGRPLPVATELAMPLAVLVIVGVVASMFAMPLISVLSDRTRTPLGRRTPWMVGGGLLCALITLILGQNIGIIVLCIFWVFLQFAYAMLSVPLTSAISERVPDKFRPRIERWHGIGVMLG
;
A
#
# COMPACT_ATOMS: atom_id res chain seq x y z
N VAL A 1 -19.00 55.49 -10.28
CA VAL A 1 -18.33 54.71 -9.21
C VAL A 1 -18.29 53.27 -9.71
N ASP A 2 -17.16 52.88 -10.33
CA ASP A 2 -16.95 51.54 -10.80
C ASP A 2 -16.72 50.63 -9.58
N THR A 3 -17.73 49.86 -9.24
CA THR A 3 -17.55 48.72 -8.33
C THR A 3 -16.66 47.69 -9.04
N PRO A 4 -15.49 47.33 -8.50
CA PRO A 4 -14.69 46.29 -9.10
C PRO A 4 -15.51 45.01 -9.18
N ALA A 5 -15.44 44.32 -10.32
CA ALA A 5 -16.10 43.05 -10.49
C ALA A 5 -15.67 42.08 -9.35
N PRO A 6 -16.60 41.37 -8.72
CA PRO A 6 -16.23 40.43 -7.64
C PRO A 6 -15.23 39.43 -8.17
N ASP A 7 -14.18 39.21 -7.40
CA ASP A 7 -13.15 38.19 -7.72
C ASP A 7 -13.82 36.82 -7.75
N MET A 8 -14.14 36.38 -8.95
CA MET A 8 -14.83 35.10 -9.20
C MET A 8 -13.99 33.89 -8.75
N SER A 9 -12.69 34.05 -8.57
CA SER A 9 -11.81 32.98 -8.10
C SER A 9 -12.04 32.65 -6.63
N SER A 10 -12.24 33.66 -5.80
CA SER A 10 -12.59 33.48 -4.38
C SER A 10 -14.01 32.99 -4.18
N ALA A 11 -14.96 33.48 -5.03
CA ALA A 11 -16.34 33.02 -5.00
C ALA A 11 -16.51 31.56 -5.42
N TYR A 12 -15.66 31.04 -6.33
CA TYR A 12 -15.66 29.62 -6.70
C TYR A 12 -15.13 28.72 -5.57
N LEU A 13 -14.19 29.18 -4.78
CA LEU A 13 -13.68 28.45 -3.62
C LEU A 13 -14.68 28.43 -2.46
N ASP A 14 -15.42 29.51 -2.26
CA ASP A 14 -16.45 29.62 -1.23
C ASP A 14 -17.77 28.90 -1.58
N MET A 15 -18.05 28.68 -2.86
CA MET A 15 -19.28 28.02 -3.32
C MET A 15 -19.20 26.49 -3.32
N ARG A 16 -18.06 25.88 -3.01
CA ARG A 16 -17.96 24.42 -2.92
C ARG A 16 -18.57 23.97 -1.61
N ASP A 17 -19.81 23.49 -1.68
CA ASP A 17 -20.51 22.92 -0.52
C ASP A 17 -19.63 21.78 0.09
N PRO A 18 -19.12 21.96 1.32
CA PRO A 18 -18.23 20.96 1.95
C PRO A 18 -18.92 19.62 2.23
N MET A 19 -20.24 19.55 2.00
CA MET A 19 -21.05 18.32 2.14
C MET A 19 -21.16 17.55 0.81
N VAL A 20 -20.68 18.10 -0.30
CA VAL A 20 -20.72 17.47 -1.63
C VAL A 20 -19.34 16.86 -1.94
N ALA A 21 -19.32 15.60 -2.30
CA ALA A 21 -18.11 14.93 -2.76
C ALA A 21 -17.70 15.42 -4.15
N VAL A 22 -16.45 15.19 -4.56
CA VAL A 22 -15.92 15.62 -5.87
C VAL A 22 -16.74 15.06 -7.05
N ASN A 23 -17.41 13.91 -6.85
CA ASN A 23 -18.31 13.29 -7.82
C ASN A 23 -19.72 13.95 -7.90
N GLY A 24 -19.95 15.04 -7.17
CA GLY A 24 -21.23 15.78 -7.16
C GLY A 24 -22.32 15.14 -6.29
N GLN A 25 -22.04 14.07 -5.56
CA GLN A 25 -23.03 13.41 -4.70
C GLN A 25 -23.00 13.95 -3.27
N ARG A 26 -24.17 14.11 -2.67
CA ARG A 26 -24.36 14.37 -1.23
C ARG A 26 -24.63 13.04 -0.51
N PRO A 27 -23.66 12.45 0.17
CA PRO A 27 -23.91 11.20 0.88
C PRO A 27 -24.76 11.46 2.13
N THR A 28 -25.68 10.55 2.41
CA THR A 28 -26.43 10.52 3.68
C THR A 28 -25.52 10.10 4.83
N ALA A 29 -25.92 10.40 6.08
CA ALA A 29 -25.12 10.02 7.26
C ALA A 29 -24.83 8.51 7.32
N GLY A 30 -25.78 7.67 6.91
CA GLY A 30 -25.58 6.22 6.82
C GLY A 30 -24.56 5.82 5.75
N GLN A 31 -24.54 6.49 4.60
CA GLN A 31 -23.55 6.27 3.56
C GLN A 31 -22.14 6.68 3.98
N VAL A 32 -21.99 7.81 4.70
CA VAL A 32 -20.71 8.24 5.27
C VAL A 32 -20.18 7.19 6.27
N SER A 33 -21.06 6.64 7.14
CA SER A 33 -20.65 5.58 8.07
C SER A 33 -20.20 4.31 7.34
N ARG A 34 -20.94 3.89 6.30
CA ARG A 34 -20.56 2.71 5.49
C ARG A 34 -19.22 2.95 4.75
N LEU A 35 -18.99 4.15 4.21
CA LEU A 35 -17.72 4.52 3.59
C LEU A 35 -16.58 4.46 4.61
N ASN A 36 -16.78 4.99 5.82
CA ASN A 36 -15.78 4.96 6.88
C ASN A 36 -15.35 3.53 7.24
N TRP A 37 -16.30 2.65 7.49
CA TRP A 37 -16.02 1.24 7.79
C TRP A 37 -15.44 0.48 6.59
N GLY A 38 -15.92 0.78 5.38
CA GLY A 38 -15.39 0.20 4.15
C GLY A 38 -13.93 0.56 3.91
N PHE A 39 -13.56 1.82 4.05
CA PHE A 39 -12.17 2.26 3.91
C PHE A 39 -11.28 1.76 5.05
N PHE A 40 -11.79 1.71 6.27
CA PHE A 40 -11.06 1.13 7.41
C PHE A 40 -10.75 -0.36 7.19
N ALA A 41 -11.75 -1.15 6.82
CA ALA A 41 -11.56 -2.58 6.52
C ALA A 41 -10.61 -2.79 5.33
N ALA A 42 -10.76 -2.01 4.25
CA ALA A 42 -9.88 -2.08 3.10
C ALA A 42 -8.43 -1.72 3.47
N SER A 43 -8.23 -0.77 4.37
CA SER A 43 -6.90 -0.37 4.86
C SER A 43 -6.22 -1.51 5.62
N ILE A 44 -6.94 -2.19 6.50
CA ILE A 44 -6.43 -3.37 7.22
C ILE A 44 -6.09 -4.48 6.22
N LEU A 45 -6.99 -4.78 5.27
CA LEU A 45 -6.78 -5.82 4.27
C LEU A 45 -5.59 -5.57 3.34
N VAL A 46 -5.26 -4.30 3.09
CA VAL A 46 -4.08 -3.92 2.30
C VAL A 46 -2.83 -3.82 3.19
N GLY A 47 -2.96 -3.29 4.41
CA GLY A 47 -1.86 -3.09 5.35
C GLY A 47 -1.33 -4.39 5.95
N ALA A 48 -2.21 -5.29 6.42
CA ALA A 48 -1.83 -6.52 7.11
C ALA A 48 -0.89 -7.43 6.30
N PRO A 49 -1.19 -7.77 5.03
CA PRO A 49 -0.28 -8.54 4.21
C PRO A 49 1.05 -7.82 3.96
N TRP A 50 1.02 -6.49 3.82
CA TRP A 50 2.21 -5.69 3.59
C TRP A 50 3.16 -5.70 4.80
N VAL A 51 2.62 -5.51 6.00
CA VAL A 51 3.41 -5.58 7.24
C VAL A 51 3.95 -6.99 7.45
N ALA A 52 3.13 -8.03 7.27
CA ALA A 52 3.55 -9.42 7.38
C ALA A 52 4.66 -9.77 6.37
N LEU A 53 4.58 -9.28 5.13
CA LEU A 53 5.61 -9.47 4.11
C LEU A 53 6.94 -8.82 4.51
N ASN A 54 6.91 -7.58 5.03
CA ASN A 54 8.12 -6.86 5.41
C ASN A 54 8.75 -7.39 6.71
N THR A 55 7.94 -7.76 7.70
CA THR A 55 8.43 -8.13 9.04
C THR A 55 8.73 -9.61 9.19
N ILE A 56 8.02 -10.48 8.46
CA ILE A 56 8.12 -11.93 8.62
C ILE A 56 8.64 -12.58 7.33
N ALA A 57 7.96 -12.35 6.20
CA ALA A 57 8.23 -13.10 4.99
C ALA A 57 9.60 -12.77 4.39
N MET A 58 9.98 -11.49 4.34
CA MET A 58 11.25 -11.04 3.78
C MET A 58 12.47 -11.50 4.58
N PRO A 59 12.56 -11.27 5.89
CA PRO A 59 13.66 -11.80 6.67
C PRO A 59 13.82 -13.32 6.55
N ASN A 60 12.70 -14.05 6.55
CA ASN A 60 12.71 -15.51 6.38
C ASN A 60 13.15 -15.95 4.98
N ALA A 61 12.72 -15.24 3.92
CA ALA A 61 13.14 -15.54 2.55
C ALA A 61 14.66 -15.33 2.38
N ILE A 62 15.20 -14.25 2.94
CA ILE A 62 16.64 -13.99 2.93
C ILE A 62 17.37 -15.07 3.72
N ALA A 63 16.91 -15.39 4.94
CA ALA A 63 17.54 -16.41 5.78
C ALA A 63 17.63 -17.76 5.04
N ARG A 64 16.55 -18.21 4.39
CA ARG A 64 16.55 -19.43 3.58
C ARG A 64 17.54 -19.38 2.42
N THR A 65 17.67 -18.21 1.76
CA THR A 65 18.61 -18.03 0.65
C THR A 65 20.06 -18.23 1.09
N PHE A 66 20.39 -17.91 2.35
CA PHE A 66 21.69 -18.12 2.95
C PHE A 66 21.82 -19.49 3.68
N GLY A 67 20.83 -20.38 3.53
CA GLY A 67 20.88 -21.72 4.09
C GLY A 67 20.53 -21.81 5.58
N TYR A 68 19.92 -20.77 6.15
CA TYR A 68 19.44 -20.81 7.54
C TYR A 68 18.07 -21.47 7.60
N ASP A 69 17.95 -22.47 8.49
CA ASP A 69 16.66 -23.08 8.78
C ASP A 69 15.82 -22.13 9.65
N THR A 70 14.82 -21.51 9.04
CA THR A 70 13.92 -20.53 9.70
C THR A 70 12.67 -21.18 10.26
N ALA A 71 12.66 -22.49 10.40
CA ALA A 71 11.53 -23.19 10.97
C ALA A 71 11.32 -22.77 12.42
N VAL A 72 10.45 -21.81 12.60
CA VAL A 72 9.82 -21.33 13.83
C VAL A 72 10.17 -19.87 14.20
N ALA A 73 9.20 -19.00 14.06
CA ALA A 73 9.21 -17.67 14.63
C ALA A 73 9.51 -17.74 16.14
N GLY A 74 10.68 -17.23 16.55
CA GLY A 74 11.09 -17.17 17.95
C GLY A 74 12.27 -18.07 18.33
N HIS A 75 12.75 -18.95 17.46
CA HIS A 75 13.97 -19.70 17.72
C HIS A 75 15.19 -19.00 17.14
N ILE A 76 16.28 -19.04 17.92
CA ILE A 76 17.61 -18.55 17.52
C ILE A 76 18.04 -19.39 16.30
N ALA A 77 18.20 -18.73 15.14
CA ALA A 77 18.73 -19.38 13.95
C ALA A 77 20.13 -19.92 14.29
N ILE A 78 20.35 -21.21 14.09
CA ILE A 78 21.64 -21.86 14.31
C ILE A 78 22.36 -21.97 12.97
N ASN A 79 23.58 -21.52 12.89
CA ASN A 79 24.41 -21.69 11.70
C ASN A 79 24.69 -23.21 11.52
N PRO A 80 24.22 -23.82 10.42
CA PRO A 80 24.39 -25.27 10.22
C PRO A 80 25.85 -25.69 10.08
N ALA A 81 26.75 -24.77 9.69
CA ALA A 81 28.17 -25.03 9.52
C ALA A 81 28.97 -24.96 10.85
N THR A 82 28.51 -24.14 11.81
CA THR A 82 29.26 -23.85 13.04
C THR A 82 28.54 -24.27 14.31
N GLY A 83 27.26 -24.64 14.24
CA GLY A 83 26.41 -24.97 15.40
C GLY A 83 26.21 -23.81 16.39
N ARG A 84 26.65 -22.61 16.05
CA ARG A 84 26.51 -21.41 16.91
C ARG A 84 25.22 -20.67 16.66
N PRO A 85 24.57 -20.16 17.72
CA PRO A 85 23.46 -19.24 17.53
C PRO A 85 23.99 -18.00 16.80
N LEU A 86 23.38 -17.71 15.66
CA LEU A 86 23.66 -16.50 14.90
C LEU A 86 23.07 -15.31 15.62
N PRO A 87 23.79 -14.22 15.77
CA PRO A 87 23.18 -12.94 15.86
C PRO A 87 22.56 -12.65 14.47
N VAL A 88 21.33 -13.15 14.26
CA VAL A 88 20.53 -13.02 13.02
C VAL A 88 20.51 -11.56 12.53
N ALA A 89 20.68 -10.62 13.46
CA ALA A 89 20.73 -9.22 13.18
C ALA A 89 21.96 -8.76 12.36
N THR A 90 23.12 -9.36 12.53
CA THR A 90 24.37 -8.82 11.94
C THR A 90 24.65 -9.35 10.54
N GLU A 91 24.47 -10.65 10.29
CA GLU A 91 24.77 -11.23 8.97
C GLU A 91 23.66 -10.99 7.95
N LEU A 92 22.40 -10.93 8.40
CA LEU A 92 21.27 -10.63 7.53
C LEU A 92 20.99 -9.12 7.37
N ALA A 93 21.62 -8.26 8.17
CA ALA A 93 21.41 -6.82 8.14
C ALA A 93 21.76 -6.20 6.78
N MET A 94 22.88 -6.60 6.19
CA MET A 94 23.30 -6.07 4.88
C MET A 94 22.34 -6.46 3.75
N PRO A 95 22.00 -7.73 3.51
CA PRO A 95 21.05 -8.09 2.47
C PRO A 95 19.65 -7.52 2.73
N LEU A 96 19.20 -7.42 3.99
CA LEU A 96 17.95 -6.73 4.33
C LEU A 96 18.01 -5.24 3.97
N ALA A 97 19.10 -4.56 4.32
CA ALA A 97 19.27 -3.14 4.00
C ALA A 97 19.24 -2.90 2.48
N VAL A 98 19.91 -3.73 1.70
CA VAL A 98 19.89 -3.66 0.24
C VAL A 98 18.47 -3.84 -0.31
N LEU A 99 17.73 -4.84 0.17
CA LEU A 99 16.34 -5.05 -0.26
C LEU A 99 15.43 -3.90 0.12
N VAL A 100 15.57 -3.35 1.32
CA VAL A 100 14.80 -2.16 1.75
C VAL A 100 15.10 -0.97 0.82
N ILE A 101 16.37 -0.69 0.53
CA ILE A 101 16.76 0.40 -0.37
C ILE A 101 16.19 0.17 -1.77
N VAL A 102 16.34 -1.02 -2.33
CA VAL A 102 15.79 -1.38 -3.64
C VAL A 102 14.27 -1.22 -3.66
N GLY A 103 13.58 -1.65 -2.59
CA GLY A 103 12.14 -1.49 -2.44
C GLY A 103 11.70 -0.03 -2.37
N VAL A 104 12.40 0.81 -1.60
CA VAL A 104 12.11 2.25 -1.51
C VAL A 104 12.28 2.92 -2.87
N VAL A 105 13.39 2.66 -3.56
CA VAL A 105 13.63 3.20 -4.90
C VAL A 105 12.55 2.75 -5.87
N ALA A 106 12.19 1.46 -5.87
CA ALA A 106 11.12 0.93 -6.71
C ALA A 106 9.76 1.59 -6.42
N SER A 107 9.41 1.81 -5.15
CA SER A 107 8.16 2.46 -4.76
C SER A 107 8.08 3.92 -5.17
N MET A 108 9.22 4.64 -5.16
CA MET A 108 9.28 6.04 -5.64
C MET A 108 8.86 6.17 -7.10
N PHE A 109 9.13 5.16 -7.92
CA PHE A 109 8.68 5.14 -9.32
C PHE A 109 7.31 4.49 -9.48
N ALA A 110 7.02 3.44 -8.74
CA ALA A 110 5.78 2.69 -8.85
C ALA A 110 4.55 3.55 -8.50
N MET A 111 4.61 4.32 -7.42
CA MET A 111 3.46 5.11 -6.95
C MET A 111 2.99 6.16 -7.97
N PRO A 112 3.84 7.07 -8.50
CA PRO A 112 3.40 8.05 -9.48
C PRO A 112 3.02 7.40 -10.81
N LEU A 113 3.73 6.35 -11.23
CA LEU A 113 3.41 5.62 -12.46
C LEU A 113 2.01 5.01 -12.40
N ILE A 114 1.69 4.28 -11.33
CA ILE A 114 0.38 3.66 -11.14
C ILE A 114 -0.72 4.72 -10.99
N SER A 115 -0.45 5.86 -10.34
CA SER A 115 -1.40 6.97 -10.25
C SER A 115 -1.81 7.44 -11.65
N VAL A 116 -0.85 7.75 -12.50
CA VAL A 116 -1.11 8.22 -13.87
C VAL A 116 -1.81 7.17 -14.72
N LEU A 117 -1.38 5.90 -14.63
CA LEU A 117 -2.02 4.82 -15.39
C LEU A 117 -3.45 4.55 -14.92
N SER A 118 -3.67 4.50 -13.60
CA SER A 118 -5.00 4.31 -13.01
C SER A 118 -5.97 5.42 -13.42
N ASP A 119 -5.49 6.67 -13.49
CA ASP A 119 -6.32 7.80 -13.88
C ASP A 119 -6.68 7.82 -15.37
N ARG A 120 -5.82 7.27 -16.22
CA ARG A 120 -6.08 7.14 -17.67
C ARG A 120 -6.97 5.95 -18.04
N THR A 121 -7.07 4.97 -17.18
CA THR A 121 -7.83 3.75 -17.44
C THR A 121 -9.34 4.02 -17.38
N ARG A 122 -10.06 3.60 -18.43
CA ARG A 122 -11.53 3.67 -18.51
C ARG A 122 -12.08 2.28 -18.80
N THR A 123 -12.67 1.64 -17.79
CA THR A 123 -13.28 0.31 -17.94
C THR A 123 -14.73 0.29 -17.46
N PRO A 124 -15.54 -0.66 -17.94
CA PRO A 124 -16.94 -0.82 -17.50
C PRO A 124 -17.08 -1.09 -16.00
N LEU A 125 -16.05 -1.69 -15.38
CA LEU A 125 -15.99 -1.99 -13.94
C LEU A 125 -15.60 -0.77 -13.09
N GLY A 126 -15.36 0.38 -13.72
CA GLY A 126 -14.84 1.59 -13.09
C GLY A 126 -13.34 1.78 -13.34
N ARG A 127 -12.85 2.97 -13.06
CA ARG A 127 -11.48 3.40 -13.37
C ARG A 127 -10.42 2.70 -12.51
N ARG A 128 -10.75 2.39 -11.27
CA ARG A 128 -9.79 1.91 -10.24
C ARG A 128 -9.91 0.44 -9.88
N THR A 129 -11.09 -0.16 -10.05
CA THR A 129 -11.37 -1.55 -9.69
C THR A 129 -10.42 -2.55 -10.36
N PRO A 130 -10.13 -2.47 -11.69
CA PRO A 130 -9.24 -3.42 -12.35
C PRO A 130 -7.81 -3.38 -11.81
N TRP A 131 -7.33 -2.18 -11.41
CA TRP A 131 -6.01 -2.03 -10.81
C TRP A 131 -5.93 -2.67 -9.43
N MET A 132 -6.95 -2.48 -8.60
CA MET A 132 -7.01 -3.11 -7.27
C MET A 132 -7.09 -4.64 -7.36
N VAL A 133 -7.93 -5.17 -8.26
CA VAL A 133 -8.04 -6.61 -8.45
C VAL A 133 -6.76 -7.20 -9.04
N GLY A 134 -6.21 -6.57 -10.08
CA GLY A 134 -4.94 -6.98 -10.69
C GLY A 134 -3.79 -6.92 -9.71
N GLY A 135 -3.68 -5.83 -8.94
CA GLY A 135 -2.68 -5.67 -7.87
C GLY A 135 -2.79 -6.74 -6.80
N GLY A 136 -4.01 -7.04 -6.34
CA GLY A 136 -4.26 -8.09 -5.35
C GLY A 136 -3.84 -9.49 -5.83
N LEU A 137 -4.22 -9.84 -7.06
CA LEU A 137 -3.82 -11.12 -7.67
C LEU A 137 -2.30 -11.20 -7.87
N LEU A 138 -1.68 -10.12 -8.33
CA LEU A 138 -0.24 -10.05 -8.54
C LEU A 138 0.51 -10.14 -7.21
N CYS A 139 0.06 -9.43 -6.15
CA CYS A 139 0.62 -9.57 -4.80
C CYS A 139 0.53 -11.00 -4.30
N ALA A 140 -0.62 -11.66 -4.45
CA ALA A 140 -0.80 -13.04 -4.02
C ALA A 140 0.15 -14.00 -4.75
N LEU A 141 0.25 -13.87 -6.08
CA LEU A 141 1.14 -14.69 -6.91
C LEU A 141 2.61 -14.50 -6.52
N ILE A 142 3.06 -13.25 -6.41
CA ILE A 142 4.45 -12.94 -6.03
C ILE A 142 4.74 -13.47 -4.63
N THR A 143 3.81 -13.32 -3.69
CA THR A 143 3.97 -13.83 -2.31
C THR A 143 4.14 -15.35 -2.29
N LEU A 144 3.39 -16.08 -3.11
CA LEU A 144 3.55 -17.54 -3.26
C LEU A 144 4.94 -17.91 -3.80
N ILE A 145 5.45 -17.14 -4.77
CA ILE A 145 6.80 -17.35 -5.32
C ILE A 145 7.88 -17.05 -4.27
N LEU A 146 7.74 -15.95 -3.53
CA LEU A 146 8.65 -15.57 -2.44
C LEU A 146 8.65 -16.58 -1.29
N GLY A 147 7.60 -17.38 -1.15
CA GLY A 147 7.54 -18.50 -0.20
C GLY A 147 8.45 -19.69 -0.57
N GLN A 148 8.93 -19.75 -1.82
CA GLN A 148 9.83 -20.80 -2.28
C GLN A 148 11.29 -20.45 -1.95
N ASN A 149 12.16 -21.47 -1.96
CA ASN A 149 13.59 -21.25 -1.81
C ASN A 149 14.20 -20.80 -3.14
N ILE A 150 14.30 -19.48 -3.30
CA ILE A 150 14.82 -18.81 -4.51
C ILE A 150 16.10 -18.06 -4.20
N GLY A 151 16.99 -17.97 -5.19
CA GLY A 151 18.25 -17.22 -5.01
C GLY A 151 18.02 -15.72 -4.80
N ILE A 152 19.01 -15.06 -4.15
CA ILE A 152 18.92 -13.64 -3.77
C ILE A 152 18.60 -12.70 -4.93
N ILE A 153 19.11 -12.96 -6.13
CA ILE A 153 18.87 -12.14 -7.32
C ILE A 153 17.40 -12.21 -7.71
N VAL A 154 16.83 -13.42 -7.74
CA VAL A 154 15.43 -13.66 -8.08
C VAL A 154 14.53 -13.04 -7.00
N LEU A 155 14.91 -13.14 -5.74
CA LEU A 155 14.25 -12.49 -4.62
C LEU A 155 14.17 -10.97 -4.81
N CYS A 156 15.29 -10.32 -5.17
CA CYS A 156 15.33 -8.87 -5.43
C CYS A 156 14.40 -8.47 -6.59
N ILE A 157 14.38 -9.24 -7.67
CA ILE A 157 13.52 -8.96 -8.83
C ILE A 157 12.05 -9.04 -8.42
N PHE A 158 11.62 -10.12 -7.76
CA PHE A 158 10.24 -10.27 -7.31
C PHE A 158 9.85 -9.25 -6.25
N TRP A 159 10.81 -8.81 -5.43
CA TRP A 159 10.60 -7.73 -4.47
C TRP A 159 10.26 -6.40 -5.15
N VAL A 160 10.95 -6.05 -6.23
CA VAL A 160 10.62 -4.87 -7.05
C VAL A 160 9.21 -5.00 -7.64
N PHE A 161 8.88 -6.14 -8.24
CA PHE A 161 7.52 -6.37 -8.75
C PHE A 161 6.45 -6.29 -7.67
N LEU A 162 6.75 -6.74 -6.46
CA LEU A 162 5.83 -6.63 -5.32
C LEU A 162 5.54 -5.18 -4.95
N GLN A 163 6.53 -4.28 -5.06
CA GLN A 163 6.32 -2.84 -4.85
C GLN A 163 5.32 -2.25 -5.85
N PHE A 164 5.43 -2.65 -7.12
CA PHE A 164 4.45 -2.25 -8.14
C PHE A 164 3.06 -2.83 -7.86
N ALA A 165 2.98 -4.10 -7.51
CA ALA A 165 1.72 -4.76 -7.18
C ALA A 165 1.04 -4.10 -5.96
N TYR A 166 1.82 -3.75 -4.94
CA TYR A 166 1.32 -3.02 -3.77
C TYR A 166 0.86 -1.59 -4.13
N ALA A 167 1.59 -0.89 -4.99
CA ALA A 167 1.17 0.42 -5.49
C ALA A 167 -0.17 0.34 -6.24
N MET A 168 -0.42 -0.74 -7.00
CA MET A 168 -1.70 -0.99 -7.69
C MET A 168 -2.87 -1.16 -6.71
N LEU A 169 -2.62 -1.56 -5.47
CA LEU A 169 -3.63 -1.64 -4.41
C LEU A 169 -3.78 -0.32 -3.66
N SER A 170 -2.69 0.24 -3.18
CA SER A 170 -2.69 1.38 -2.25
C SER A 170 -3.06 2.70 -2.92
N VAL A 171 -2.54 2.97 -4.14
CA VAL A 171 -2.78 4.23 -4.85
C VAL A 171 -4.26 4.42 -5.22
N PRO A 172 -4.96 3.45 -5.85
CA PRO A 172 -6.38 3.60 -6.14
C PRO A 172 -7.24 3.69 -4.88
N LEU A 173 -6.85 3.03 -3.78
CA LEU A 173 -7.57 3.09 -2.51
C LEU A 173 -7.53 4.50 -1.92
N THR A 174 -6.35 5.10 -1.78
CA THR A 174 -6.19 6.47 -1.24
C THR A 174 -6.87 7.50 -2.13
N SER A 175 -6.73 7.37 -3.44
CA SER A 175 -7.40 8.27 -4.39
C SER A 175 -8.94 8.13 -4.36
N ALA A 176 -9.48 6.93 -4.03
CA ALA A 176 -10.91 6.75 -3.88
C ALA A 176 -11.46 7.50 -2.65
N ILE A 177 -10.67 7.65 -1.59
CA ILE A 177 -11.04 8.45 -0.42
C ILE A 177 -11.23 9.90 -0.84
N SER A 178 -10.27 10.48 -1.55
CA SER A 178 -10.32 11.89 -1.97
C SER A 178 -11.46 12.21 -2.94
N GLU A 179 -11.90 11.24 -3.76
CA GLU A 179 -12.99 11.45 -4.74
C GLU A 179 -14.39 11.23 -4.17
N ARG A 180 -14.54 10.25 -3.27
CA ARG A 180 -15.87 9.82 -2.78
C ARG A 180 -16.27 10.43 -1.46
N VAL A 181 -15.32 11.02 -0.74
CA VAL A 181 -15.55 11.58 0.58
C VAL A 181 -15.65 13.09 0.49
N PRO A 182 -16.77 13.70 0.97
CA PRO A 182 -16.87 15.15 1.10
C PRO A 182 -15.78 15.71 2.00
N ASP A 183 -15.32 16.92 1.69
CA ASP A 183 -14.19 17.57 2.40
C ASP A 183 -14.41 17.66 3.92
N LYS A 184 -15.66 17.86 4.35
CA LYS A 184 -16.04 17.90 5.78
C LYS A 184 -15.72 16.61 6.53
N PHE A 185 -15.85 15.44 5.88
CA PHE A 185 -15.67 14.14 6.52
C PHE A 185 -14.30 13.52 6.24
N ARG A 186 -13.54 14.08 5.29
CA ARG A 186 -12.23 13.57 4.86
C ARG A 186 -11.25 13.39 6.02
N PRO A 187 -11.03 14.37 6.94
CA PRO A 187 -10.07 14.21 8.03
C PRO A 187 -10.41 13.05 8.98
N ARG A 188 -11.71 12.77 9.15
CA ARG A 188 -12.16 11.64 9.97
C ARG A 188 -11.87 10.31 9.30
N ILE A 189 -12.15 10.19 8.01
CA ILE A 189 -11.97 8.93 7.26
C ILE A 189 -10.48 8.67 7.03
N GLU A 190 -9.68 9.68 6.75
CA GLU A 190 -8.23 9.56 6.65
C GLU A 190 -7.58 9.10 7.96
N ARG A 191 -8.09 9.56 9.09
CA ARG A 191 -7.65 9.09 10.42
C ARG A 191 -7.92 7.60 10.60
N TRP A 192 -9.13 7.14 10.29
CA TRP A 192 -9.49 5.72 10.36
C TRP A 192 -8.72 4.88 9.36
N HIS A 193 -8.49 5.41 8.16
CA HIS A 193 -7.61 4.79 7.16
C HIS A 193 -6.20 4.61 7.72
N GLY A 194 -5.60 5.65 8.31
CA GLY A 194 -4.28 5.59 8.92
C GLY A 194 -4.19 4.58 10.07
N ILE A 195 -5.21 4.54 10.94
CA ILE A 195 -5.31 3.53 12.01
C ILE A 195 -5.42 2.13 11.41
N GLY A 196 -6.22 1.95 10.35
CA GLY A 196 -6.37 0.66 9.67
C GLY A 196 -5.06 0.14 9.07
N VAL A 197 -4.26 1.03 8.48
CA VAL A 197 -2.92 0.68 7.96
C VAL A 197 -1.95 0.31 9.09
N MET A 198 -2.04 0.97 10.26
CA MET A 198 -1.19 0.66 11.41
C MET A 198 -1.57 -0.64 12.14
N LEU A 199 -2.84 -1.02 12.10
CA LEU A 199 -3.34 -2.26 12.70
C LEU A 199 -3.13 -3.48 11.80
N GLY A 200 -2.97 -3.27 10.50
CA GLY A 200 -2.62 -4.31 9.53
C GLY A 200 -1.13 -4.51 9.46
#